data_b95889277d0b48a2087c4d22574356e5
#
_entry.id   b95889277d0b48a2087c4d22574356e5
#
_cell.length_a   1.000
_cell.length_b   1.000
_cell.length_c   1.000
_cell.angle_alpha   90.00
_cell.angle_beta   90.00
_cell.angle_gamma   90.00
#
_symmetry.space_group_name_H-M   'P 1'
#
loop_
_entity.id
_entity.type
_entity.pdbx_description
1 polymer ?
#
loop_
_entity_poly.entity_id
_entity_poly.type
_entity_poly.pdbx_seq_one_letter_code
_entity_poly.pdbx_strand_id
1 'polypeptide(L)'
;MDEAYAAYLRAVQEQRAELGESMVALQGALDLPAGLGPTWRGRVRAALTELAHDLRDHVELTEAAGGFYDDIRTAAPRLNHQVEEQLAEHAALLAEVERLLAERDDGVRGADAVVAHREAATRLLEQLV
;
A
#
# COMPACT_ATOMS: atom_id res chain seq x y z
N MET A 1 31.56 -1.84 -5.03
CA MET A 1 30.19 -2.15 -4.64
C MET A 1 29.82 -3.49 -5.23
N ASP A 2 29.22 -4.32 -4.47
CA ASP A 2 29.02 -5.70 -4.86
C ASP A 2 27.71 -5.92 -5.64
N GLU A 3 27.62 -7.12 -6.23
CA GLU A 3 26.46 -7.51 -7.00
C GLU A 3 25.20 -7.65 -6.15
N ALA A 4 25.34 -7.97 -4.87
CA ALA A 4 24.21 -8.10 -3.94
C ALA A 4 23.51 -6.76 -3.73
N TYR A 5 24.26 -5.68 -3.60
CA TYR A 5 23.69 -4.34 -3.46
C TYR A 5 22.98 -3.90 -4.73
N ALA A 6 23.60 -4.16 -5.88
CA ALA A 6 22.97 -3.83 -7.18
C ALA A 6 21.68 -4.63 -7.38
N ALA A 7 21.67 -5.92 -7.01
CA ALA A 7 20.47 -6.75 -7.07
C ALA A 7 19.37 -6.22 -6.14
N TYR A 8 19.73 -5.77 -4.94
CA TYR A 8 18.80 -5.17 -3.99
C TYR A 8 18.15 -3.91 -4.57
N LEU A 9 18.95 -3.01 -5.16
CA LEU A 9 18.42 -1.79 -5.78
C LEU A 9 17.45 -2.10 -6.92
N ARG A 10 17.78 -3.11 -7.75
CA ARG A 10 16.87 -3.53 -8.81
C ARG A 10 15.55 -4.06 -8.24
N ALA A 11 15.62 -4.87 -7.18
CA ALA A 11 14.43 -5.41 -6.53
C ALA A 11 13.55 -4.28 -5.95
N VAL A 12 14.15 -3.26 -5.36
CA VAL A 12 13.42 -2.09 -4.86
C VAL A 12 12.73 -1.35 -6.00
N GLN A 13 13.41 -1.15 -7.12
CA GLN A 13 12.84 -0.46 -8.29
C GLN A 13 11.68 -1.25 -8.90
N GLU A 14 11.84 -2.56 -9.06
CA GLU A 14 10.79 -3.43 -9.56
C GLU A 14 9.57 -3.43 -8.65
N GLN A 15 9.80 -3.50 -7.35
CA GLN A 15 8.74 -3.50 -6.36
C GLN A 15 8.00 -2.16 -6.35
N ARG A 16 8.70 -1.04 -6.49
CA ARG A 16 8.07 0.29 -6.60
C ARG A 16 7.19 0.41 -7.84
N ALA A 17 7.64 -0.16 -8.96
CA ALA A 17 6.85 -0.17 -10.18
C ALA A 17 5.57 -0.98 -10.00
N GLU A 18 5.64 -2.15 -9.38
CA GLU A 18 4.48 -2.98 -9.07
C GLU A 18 3.50 -2.28 -8.14
N LEU A 19 4.01 -1.65 -7.09
CA LEU A 19 3.18 -0.89 -6.16
C LEU A 19 2.47 0.27 -6.87
N GLY A 20 3.19 0.98 -7.75
CA GLY A 20 2.62 2.06 -8.55
C GLY A 20 1.51 1.57 -9.47
N GLU A 21 1.69 0.41 -10.10
CA GLU A 21 0.65 -0.21 -10.93
C GLU A 21 -0.60 -0.56 -10.12
N SER A 22 -0.42 -1.10 -8.90
CA SER A 22 -1.53 -1.39 -8.00
C SER A 22 -2.28 -0.14 -7.58
N MET A 23 -1.57 0.96 -7.35
CA MET A 23 -2.20 2.25 -7.02
C MET A 23 -3.03 2.78 -8.18
N VAL A 24 -2.51 2.69 -9.41
CA VAL A 24 -3.26 3.08 -10.62
C VAL A 24 -4.49 2.21 -10.79
N ALA A 25 -4.38 0.91 -10.57
CA ALA A 25 -5.51 -0.01 -10.67
C ALA A 25 -6.61 0.32 -9.65
N LEU A 26 -6.23 0.65 -8.41
CA LEU A 26 -7.20 1.06 -7.40
C LEU A 26 -7.87 2.38 -7.77
N GLN A 27 -7.11 3.36 -8.23
CA GLN A 27 -7.69 4.63 -8.68
C GLN A 27 -8.69 4.41 -9.81
N GLY A 28 -8.34 3.57 -10.79
CA GLY A 28 -9.23 3.23 -11.89
C GLY A 28 -10.53 2.56 -11.42
N ALA A 29 -10.43 1.66 -10.44
CA ALA A 29 -11.60 1.01 -9.85
C ALA A 29 -12.48 2.01 -9.11
N LEU A 30 -11.87 2.94 -8.35
CA LEU A 30 -12.60 3.97 -7.62
C LEU A 30 -13.29 4.96 -8.55
N ASP A 31 -12.74 5.19 -9.74
CA ASP A 31 -13.31 6.10 -10.73
C ASP A 31 -14.52 5.50 -11.44
N LEU A 32 -14.76 4.18 -11.34
CA LEU A 32 -15.95 3.56 -11.89
C LEU A 32 -17.18 4.03 -11.11
N PRO A 33 -18.35 4.10 -11.80
CA PRO A 33 -19.59 4.51 -11.12
C PRO A 33 -19.96 3.56 -9.98
N ALA A 34 -20.12 4.09 -8.79
CA ALA A 34 -20.55 3.31 -7.62
C ALA A 34 -21.95 2.71 -7.82
N GLY A 35 -22.76 3.28 -8.71
CA GLY A 35 -24.08 2.77 -9.08
C GLY A 35 -24.04 1.39 -9.75
N LEU A 36 -22.86 0.90 -10.17
CA LEU A 36 -22.70 -0.46 -10.67
C LEU A 36 -22.87 -1.53 -9.57
N GLY A 37 -22.94 -1.10 -8.30
CA GLY A 37 -23.21 -1.98 -7.17
C GLY A 37 -22.14 -3.06 -6.97
N PRO A 38 -22.51 -4.35 -6.99
CA PRO A 38 -21.56 -5.43 -6.74
C PRO A 38 -20.37 -5.45 -7.71
N THR A 39 -20.54 -5.00 -8.95
CA THR A 39 -19.45 -4.92 -9.92
C THR A 39 -18.40 -3.91 -9.47
N TRP A 40 -18.80 -2.73 -9.05
CA TRP A 40 -17.90 -1.71 -8.50
C TRP A 40 -17.18 -2.23 -7.26
N ARG A 41 -17.94 -2.81 -6.36
CA ARG A 41 -17.44 -3.36 -5.10
C ARG A 41 -16.39 -4.46 -5.34
N GLY A 42 -16.66 -5.36 -6.29
CA GLY A 42 -15.74 -6.43 -6.66
C GLY A 42 -14.45 -5.90 -7.28
N ARG A 43 -14.53 -4.89 -8.12
CA ARG A 43 -13.36 -4.25 -8.73
C ARG A 43 -12.48 -3.55 -7.71
N VAL A 44 -13.08 -2.80 -6.80
CA VAL A 44 -12.37 -2.13 -5.72
C VAL A 44 -11.69 -3.15 -4.81
N ARG A 45 -12.41 -4.23 -4.44
CA ARG A 45 -11.85 -5.29 -3.59
C ARG A 45 -10.66 -5.98 -4.26
N ALA A 46 -10.76 -6.30 -5.54
CA ALA A 46 -9.67 -6.93 -6.28
C ALA A 46 -8.43 -6.02 -6.30
N ALA A 47 -8.62 -4.73 -6.57
CA ALA A 47 -7.54 -3.76 -6.60
C ALA A 47 -6.91 -3.55 -5.21
N LEU A 48 -7.71 -3.52 -4.15
CA LEU A 48 -7.21 -3.45 -2.77
C LEU A 48 -6.40 -4.70 -2.39
N THR A 49 -6.81 -5.87 -2.85
CA THR A 49 -6.09 -7.13 -2.60
C THR A 49 -4.70 -7.10 -3.22
N GLU A 50 -4.60 -6.65 -4.47
CA GLU A 50 -3.31 -6.47 -5.15
C GLU A 50 -2.44 -5.44 -4.45
N LEU A 51 -3.03 -4.31 -4.08
CA LEU A 51 -2.32 -3.26 -3.35
C LEU A 51 -1.78 -3.77 -2.02
N ALA A 52 -2.58 -4.54 -1.27
CA ALA A 52 -2.16 -5.12 0.00
C ALA A 52 -0.96 -6.05 -0.19
N HIS A 53 -0.98 -6.88 -1.23
CA HIS A 53 0.11 -7.78 -1.56
C HIS A 53 1.39 -6.99 -1.86
N ASP A 54 1.31 -6.02 -2.76
CA ASP A 54 2.47 -5.22 -3.16
C ASP A 54 3.00 -4.35 -2.02
N LEU A 55 2.13 -3.83 -1.18
CA LEU A 55 2.55 -3.06 -0.02
C LEU A 55 3.27 -3.92 1.03
N ARG A 56 2.81 -5.17 1.25
CA ARG A 56 3.51 -6.11 2.13
C ARG A 56 4.89 -6.43 1.59
N ASP A 57 5.01 -6.68 0.29
CA ASP A 57 6.29 -6.93 -0.36
C ASP A 57 7.24 -5.74 -0.19
N HIS A 58 6.72 -4.52 -0.34
CA HIS A 58 7.50 -3.30 -0.13
C HIS A 58 8.02 -3.21 1.31
N VAL A 59 7.16 -3.45 2.28
CA VAL A 59 7.52 -3.42 3.69
C VAL A 59 8.57 -4.48 4.00
N GLU A 60 8.37 -5.71 3.56
CA GLU A 60 9.33 -6.80 3.78
C GLU A 60 10.70 -6.48 3.17
N LEU A 61 10.72 -5.96 1.96
CA LEU A 61 11.97 -5.65 1.27
C LEU A 61 12.74 -4.52 1.95
N THR A 62 12.05 -3.46 2.36
CA THR A 62 12.70 -2.26 2.92
C THR A 62 13.02 -2.39 4.41
N GLU A 63 12.25 -3.20 5.15
CA GLU A 63 12.41 -3.36 6.61
C GLU A 63 13.20 -4.62 6.99
N ALA A 64 13.57 -5.45 6.02
CA ALA A 64 14.32 -6.67 6.28
C ALA A 64 15.70 -6.37 6.87
N ALA A 65 16.23 -7.30 7.63
CA ALA A 65 17.61 -7.22 8.12
C ALA A 65 18.58 -7.12 6.94
N GLY A 66 19.51 -6.16 7.00
CA GLY A 66 20.41 -5.87 5.90
C GLY A 66 19.79 -5.09 4.76
N GLY A 67 18.54 -4.66 4.88
CA GLY A 67 17.86 -3.85 3.89
C GLY A 67 18.11 -2.35 4.06
N PHE A 68 17.29 -1.56 3.37
CA PHE A 68 17.49 -0.12 3.27
C PHE A 68 17.51 0.60 4.62
N TYR A 69 16.56 0.30 5.51
CA TYR A 69 16.49 0.96 6.82
C TYR A 69 17.61 0.54 7.75
N ASP A 70 18.04 -0.72 7.69
CA ASP A 70 19.20 -1.18 8.43
C ASP A 70 20.47 -0.46 8.00
N ASP A 71 20.65 -0.27 6.70
CA ASP A 71 21.77 0.47 6.15
C ASP A 71 21.79 1.92 6.64
N ILE A 72 20.63 2.57 6.67
CA ILE A 72 20.51 3.93 7.19
C ILE A 72 20.87 3.98 8.67
N ARG A 73 20.37 3.04 9.47
CA ARG A 73 20.65 3.00 10.91
C ARG A 73 22.15 2.85 11.18
N THR A 74 22.82 2.05 10.37
CA THR A 74 24.27 1.81 10.50
C THR A 74 25.08 3.02 10.03
N ALA A 75 24.76 3.54 8.85
CA ALA A 75 25.53 4.62 8.21
C ALA A 75 25.24 6.01 8.78
N ALA A 76 24.00 6.24 9.23
CA ALA A 76 23.55 7.54 9.70
C ALA A 76 22.61 7.41 10.91
N PRO A 77 23.14 7.07 12.10
CA PRO A 77 22.31 6.89 13.31
C PRO A 77 21.44 8.10 13.65
N ARG A 78 21.83 9.29 13.22
CA ARG A 78 21.05 10.51 13.43
C ARG A 78 19.68 10.46 12.76
N LEU A 79 19.49 9.55 11.80
CA LEU A 79 18.24 9.39 11.07
C LEU A 79 17.32 8.31 11.67
N ASN A 80 17.69 7.73 12.81
CA ASN A 80 16.91 6.65 13.44
C ASN A 80 15.47 7.06 13.72
N HIS A 81 15.25 8.30 14.13
CA HIS A 81 13.89 8.80 14.38
C HIS A 81 13.03 8.80 13.12
N GLN A 82 13.59 9.26 12.00
CA GLN A 82 12.90 9.25 10.72
C GLN A 82 12.64 7.82 10.23
N VAL A 83 13.57 6.89 10.46
CA VAL A 83 13.37 5.49 10.13
C VAL A 83 12.20 4.90 10.92
N GLU A 84 12.15 5.18 12.23
CA GLU A 84 11.05 4.71 13.08
C GLU A 84 9.71 5.29 12.66
N GLU A 85 9.67 6.56 12.25
CA GLU A 85 8.47 7.17 11.71
C GLU A 85 7.99 6.47 10.45
N GLN A 86 8.91 6.12 9.54
CA GLN A 86 8.59 5.39 8.32
C GLN A 86 8.05 3.99 8.61
N LEU A 87 8.65 3.28 9.57
CA LEU A 87 8.17 1.97 9.97
C LEU A 87 6.75 2.04 10.54
N ALA A 88 6.48 3.05 11.36
CA ALA A 88 5.15 3.27 11.92
C ALA A 88 4.13 3.62 10.82
N GLU A 89 4.53 4.43 9.84
CA GLU A 89 3.68 4.80 8.70
C GLU A 89 3.34 3.57 7.85
N HIS A 90 4.33 2.71 7.55
CA HIS A 90 4.09 1.46 6.82
C HIS A 90 3.09 0.57 7.56
N ALA A 91 3.24 0.43 8.86
CA ALA A 91 2.33 -0.37 9.68
C ALA A 91 0.90 0.19 9.65
N ALA A 92 0.76 1.51 9.73
CA ALA A 92 -0.54 2.18 9.66
C ALA A 92 -1.21 2.00 8.29
N LEU A 93 -0.44 2.12 7.20
CA LEU A 93 -0.95 1.92 5.85
C LEU A 93 -1.42 0.49 5.62
N LEU A 94 -0.63 -0.50 6.05
CA LEU A 94 -1.02 -1.91 5.98
C LEU A 94 -2.29 -2.19 6.77
N ALA A 95 -2.39 -1.66 7.98
CA ALA A 95 -3.57 -1.81 8.83
C ALA A 95 -4.81 -1.23 8.15
N GLU A 96 -4.67 -0.08 7.50
CA GLU A 96 -5.78 0.57 6.80
C GLU A 96 -6.24 -0.23 5.58
N VAL A 97 -5.31 -0.75 4.78
CA VAL A 97 -5.65 -1.62 3.65
C VAL A 97 -6.39 -2.87 4.15
N GLU A 98 -5.89 -3.49 5.19
CA GLU A 98 -6.52 -4.69 5.77
C GLU A 98 -7.89 -4.40 6.36
N ARG A 99 -8.06 -3.23 6.99
CA ARG A 99 -9.35 -2.78 7.50
C ARG A 99 -10.38 -2.64 6.36
N LEU A 100 -9.97 -2.02 5.24
CA LEU A 100 -10.84 -1.87 4.08
C LEU A 100 -11.21 -3.23 3.46
N LEU A 101 -10.25 -4.16 3.40
CA LEU A 101 -10.50 -5.52 2.90
C LEU A 101 -11.40 -6.33 3.83
N ALA A 102 -11.36 -6.07 5.13
CA ALA A 102 -12.18 -6.76 6.10
C ALA A 102 -13.64 -6.31 6.09
N GLU A 103 -13.96 -5.17 5.46
CA GLU A 103 -15.34 -4.72 5.34
C GLU A 103 -16.13 -5.70 4.48
N ARG A 104 -17.25 -6.17 5.02
CA ARG A 104 -18.12 -7.11 4.31
C ARG A 104 -18.95 -6.38 3.27
N ASP A 105 -19.37 -7.13 2.25
CA ASP A 105 -20.23 -6.58 1.20
C ASP A 105 -21.53 -5.99 1.77
N ASP A 106 -22.11 -6.62 2.79
CA ASP A 106 -23.29 -6.11 3.48
C ASP A 106 -23.00 -4.89 4.34
N GLY A 107 -21.75 -4.66 4.77
CA GLY A 107 -21.31 -3.45 5.46
C GLY A 107 -21.09 -2.26 4.54
N VAL A 108 -21.05 -2.46 3.22
CA VAL A 108 -20.88 -1.41 2.21
C VAL A 108 -22.14 -1.35 1.33
N ARG A 109 -23.30 -1.39 2.00
CA ARG A 109 -24.60 -1.22 1.35
C ARG A 109 -25.15 0.15 1.65
N GLY A 110 -25.86 0.71 0.70
CA GLY A 110 -26.42 2.04 0.81
C GLY A 110 -25.43 3.12 0.41
N ALA A 111 -25.95 4.25 0.01
CA ALA A 111 -25.17 5.35 -0.57
C ALA A 111 -24.09 5.88 0.39
N ASP A 112 -24.44 6.04 1.66
CA ASP A 112 -23.52 6.62 2.65
C ASP A 112 -22.32 5.71 2.93
N ALA A 113 -22.56 4.38 3.03
CA ALA A 113 -21.51 3.41 3.25
C ALA A 113 -20.56 3.31 2.04
N VAL A 114 -21.09 3.36 0.84
CA VAL A 114 -20.31 3.35 -0.41
C VAL A 114 -19.44 4.59 -0.50
N VAL A 115 -19.99 5.78 -0.21
CA VAL A 115 -19.23 7.04 -0.19
C VAL A 115 -18.10 6.97 0.84
N ALA A 116 -18.39 6.50 2.05
CA ALA A 116 -17.39 6.38 3.11
C ALA A 116 -16.25 5.43 2.71
N HIS A 117 -16.58 4.31 2.10
CA HIS A 117 -15.60 3.33 1.62
C HIS A 117 -14.69 3.92 0.53
N ARG A 118 -15.31 4.62 -0.44
CA ARG A 118 -14.58 5.30 -1.52
C ARG A 118 -13.64 6.37 -0.95
N GLU A 119 -14.12 7.19 -0.02
CA GLU A 119 -13.32 8.24 0.60
C GLU A 119 -12.15 7.68 1.38
N ALA A 120 -12.34 6.59 2.12
CA ALA A 120 -11.27 5.92 2.87
C ALA A 120 -10.20 5.37 1.93
N ALA A 121 -10.60 4.72 0.84
CA ALA A 121 -9.66 4.21 -0.16
C ALA A 121 -8.91 5.34 -0.88
N THR A 122 -9.59 6.44 -1.16
CA THR A 122 -8.97 7.63 -1.77
C THR A 122 -7.91 8.24 -0.85
N ARG A 123 -8.22 8.36 0.45
CA ARG A 123 -7.25 8.85 1.44
C ARG A 123 -6.03 7.94 1.53
N LEU A 124 -6.25 6.63 1.47
CA LEU A 124 -5.15 5.66 1.46
C LEU A 124 -4.21 5.90 0.29
N LEU A 125 -4.75 6.09 -0.92
CA LEU A 125 -3.96 6.40 -2.11
C LEU A 125 -3.17 7.69 -1.95
N GLU A 126 -3.77 8.73 -1.39
CA GLU A 126 -3.10 10.00 -1.15
C GLU A 126 -1.90 9.85 -0.21
N GLN A 127 -2.02 8.99 0.79
CA GLN A 127 -0.94 8.72 1.74
C GLN A 127 0.19 7.90 1.13
N LEU A 128 -0.09 7.11 0.09
CA LEU A 128 0.90 6.28 -0.60
C LEU A 128 1.72 7.04 -1.65
N VAL A 129 1.23 8.16 -2.12
CA VAL A 129 1.91 8.97 -3.15
C VAL A 129 3.18 9.65 -2.63
#